data_914d8e96ff9cc348f6e22aae161064ba
#
_entry.id   914d8e96ff9cc348f6e22aae161064ba
#
_cell.length_a   1.000
_cell.length_b   1.000
_cell.length_c   1.000
_cell.angle_alpha   90.00
_cell.angle_beta   90.00
_cell.angle_gamma   90.00
#
_symmetry.space_group_name_H-M   'P 1'
#
loop_
_entity.id
_entity.type
_entity.pdbx_description
1 polymer ?
#
loop_
_entity_poly.entity_id
_entity_poly.type
_entity_poly.pdbx_seq_one_letter_code
_entity_poly.pdbx_strand_id
1 'polypeptide(L)'
;MQKLENSVPFGREMKDAYFNFAKNYTPLNHGSFGTFPKSVRDYQRDLQDLAEARPDTFLRYTYPDLLEKSRCAVAPLLSVSMDEVVFVPNATTGVNTVLRNLVYQKGDVIIHFSTIYGACEKTIDSLCETEHIERVCVHIDYPEEDEDIISKFINTVEDLKNDGKTVKLAMFDTVLTFPGARFPWEAMVETCKTQQILSLIDGAHGVGHVDLTHLGRVSPDFFTSNCYKWLFCQGVDKN
;
A
#
# COMPACT_ATOMS: atom_id res chain seq x y z
N MET A 1 22.57 -12.80 -10.82
CA MET A 1 22.97 -11.74 -9.85
C MET A 1 24.44 -11.37 -10.15
N GLN A 2 24.69 -10.20 -10.80
CA GLN A 2 26.06 -9.66 -10.87
C GLN A 2 26.46 -9.26 -9.44
N LYS A 3 27.60 -9.78 -8.98
CA LYS A 3 28.24 -9.27 -7.76
C LYS A 3 28.47 -7.77 -7.96
N LEU A 4 27.90 -6.94 -7.12
CA LEU A 4 28.27 -5.53 -6.96
C LEU A 4 29.69 -5.49 -6.37
N GLU A 5 30.70 -5.60 -7.23
CA GLU A 5 32.08 -5.26 -6.89
C GLU A 5 32.11 -3.76 -6.61
N ASN A 6 32.43 -3.37 -5.37
CA ASN A 6 32.43 -2.03 -4.76
C ASN A 6 31.09 -1.56 -4.16
N SER A 7 30.46 -2.38 -3.36
CA SER A 7 29.33 -1.90 -2.54
C SER A 7 29.85 -0.95 -1.45
N VAL A 8 29.34 0.31 -1.48
CA VAL A 8 29.59 1.26 -0.39
C VAL A 8 28.99 0.68 0.91
N PRO A 9 29.74 0.66 2.02
CA PRO A 9 29.24 0.14 3.29
C PRO A 9 27.96 0.85 3.75
N PHE A 10 27.07 0.09 4.38
CA PHE A 10 25.89 0.65 5.00
C PHE A 10 26.23 1.70 6.06
N GLY A 11 25.30 2.62 6.33
CA GLY A 11 25.46 3.68 7.32
C GLY A 11 25.85 5.01 6.69
N ARG A 12 26.81 5.70 7.32
CA ARG A 12 27.18 7.07 6.92
C ARG A 12 27.73 7.15 5.50
N GLU A 13 28.58 6.22 5.13
CA GLU A 13 29.18 6.21 3.78
C GLU A 13 28.12 6.08 2.68
N MET A 14 27.19 5.14 2.83
CA MET A 14 26.07 4.98 1.91
C MET A 14 25.17 6.22 1.91
N LYS A 15 24.85 6.77 3.07
CA LYS A 15 24.06 8.00 3.20
C LYS A 15 24.68 9.14 2.39
N ASP A 16 25.96 9.38 2.58
CA ASP A 16 26.68 10.50 1.96
C ASP A 16 26.90 10.26 0.45
N ALA A 17 27.12 9.01 0.04
CA ALA A 17 27.30 8.66 -1.38
C ALA A 17 26.00 8.79 -2.17
N TYR A 18 24.90 8.23 -1.68
CA TYR A 18 23.69 8.05 -2.47
C TYR A 18 22.55 9.01 -2.16
N PHE A 19 22.52 9.66 -0.99
CA PHE A 19 21.39 10.50 -0.58
C PHE A 19 21.78 11.96 -0.34
N ASN A 20 20.79 12.86 -0.40
CA ASN A 20 20.97 14.31 -0.17
C ASN A 20 20.53 14.74 1.24
N PHE A 21 20.67 13.89 2.22
CA PHE A 21 20.37 14.28 3.60
C PHE A 21 21.31 15.39 4.10
N ALA A 22 20.81 16.25 4.95
CA ALA A 22 21.63 17.21 5.65
C ALA A 22 22.72 16.49 6.48
N LYS A 23 23.93 17.08 6.57
CA LYS A 23 25.09 16.45 7.24
C LYS A 23 24.79 15.98 8.68
N ASN A 24 24.01 16.77 9.42
CA ASN A 24 23.69 16.52 10.83
C ASN A 24 22.34 15.79 11.02
N TYR A 25 21.74 15.27 9.94
CA TYR A 25 20.46 14.57 9.99
C TYR A 25 20.66 13.07 9.89
N THR A 26 20.08 12.32 10.82
CA THR A 26 20.01 10.85 10.79
C THR A 26 18.57 10.44 10.58
N PRO A 27 18.20 9.93 9.39
CA PRO A 27 16.82 9.54 9.11
C PRO A 27 16.49 8.23 9.84
N LEU A 28 15.56 8.27 10.78
CA LEU A 28 15.03 7.09 11.49
C LEU A 28 13.55 6.83 11.20
N ASN A 29 12.93 7.62 10.32
CA ASN A 29 11.52 7.54 9.99
C ASN A 29 11.30 7.45 8.47
N HIS A 30 12.08 6.62 7.80
CA HIS A 30 12.00 6.46 6.35
C HIS A 30 10.62 5.97 5.89
N GLY A 31 10.01 5.06 6.64
CA GLY A 31 8.70 4.49 6.32
C GLY A 31 7.54 5.49 6.28
N SER A 32 7.66 6.68 6.90
CA SER A 32 6.58 7.68 6.84
C SER A 32 6.53 8.40 5.50
N PHE A 33 7.66 8.97 5.05
CA PHE A 33 7.70 9.85 3.89
C PHE A 33 8.66 9.38 2.79
N GLY A 34 9.57 8.47 3.12
CA GLY A 34 10.61 8.00 2.21
C GLY A 34 11.56 9.11 1.76
N THR A 35 12.54 8.72 1.00
CA THR A 35 13.40 9.58 0.17
C THR A 35 13.98 8.72 -0.94
N PHE A 36 14.66 9.33 -1.86
CA PHE A 36 15.21 8.63 -3.02
C PHE A 36 16.69 8.97 -3.23
N PRO A 37 17.46 8.06 -3.87
CA PRO A 37 18.85 8.29 -4.19
C PRO A 37 19.06 9.44 -5.19
N LYS A 38 20.27 9.98 -5.19
CA LYS A 38 20.69 11.05 -6.13
C LYS A 38 20.44 10.66 -7.60
N SER A 39 20.70 9.41 -7.96
CA SER A 39 20.45 8.90 -9.33
C SER A 39 18.98 8.94 -9.73
N VAL A 40 18.06 8.63 -8.81
CA VAL A 40 16.62 8.74 -9.07
C VAL A 40 16.21 10.20 -9.23
N ARG A 41 16.74 11.09 -8.38
CA ARG A 41 16.51 12.53 -8.52
C ARG A 41 17.00 13.08 -9.87
N ASP A 42 18.20 12.69 -10.26
CA ASP A 42 18.81 13.21 -11.48
C ASP A 42 18.02 12.73 -12.71
N TYR A 43 17.66 11.44 -12.75
CA TYR A 43 16.80 10.90 -13.82
C TYR A 43 15.42 11.58 -13.89
N GLN A 44 14.83 11.90 -12.73
CA GLN A 44 13.58 12.65 -12.71
C GLN A 44 13.71 14.04 -13.33
N ARG A 45 14.80 14.76 -13.03
CA ARG A 45 15.06 16.09 -13.64
C ARG A 45 15.22 15.99 -15.15
N ASP A 46 15.92 14.96 -15.63
CA ASP A 46 16.04 14.71 -17.07
C ASP A 46 14.65 14.49 -17.72
N LEU A 47 13.75 13.81 -17.03
CA LEU A 47 12.37 13.61 -17.51
C LEU A 47 11.54 14.91 -17.47
N GLN A 48 11.74 15.76 -16.48
CA GLN A 48 11.10 17.08 -16.40
C GLN A 48 11.57 17.97 -17.56
N ASP A 49 12.87 18.05 -17.79
CA ASP A 49 13.46 18.81 -18.91
C ASP A 49 12.93 18.29 -20.27
N LEU A 50 12.80 16.97 -20.42
CA LEU A 50 12.24 16.35 -21.62
C LEU A 50 10.76 16.71 -21.82
N ALA A 51 9.99 16.73 -20.74
CA ALA A 51 8.57 17.09 -20.76
C ALA A 51 8.39 18.58 -21.13
N GLU A 52 9.21 19.46 -20.55
CA GLU A 52 9.17 20.91 -20.86
C GLU A 52 9.61 21.22 -22.29
N ALA A 53 10.59 20.49 -22.80
CA ALA A 53 11.11 20.70 -24.16
C ALA A 53 10.07 20.39 -25.25
N ARG A 54 9.20 19.38 -25.05
CA ARG A 54 8.16 18.96 -26.02
C ARG A 54 6.94 18.39 -25.31
N PRO A 55 6.10 19.21 -24.65
CA PRO A 55 5.02 18.73 -23.78
C PRO A 55 4.01 17.83 -24.49
N ASP A 56 3.57 18.20 -25.71
CA ASP A 56 2.62 17.38 -26.48
C ASP A 56 3.19 16.00 -26.83
N THR A 57 4.42 15.95 -27.29
CA THR A 57 5.10 14.71 -27.65
C THR A 57 5.33 13.85 -26.40
N PHE A 58 5.75 14.49 -25.31
CA PHE A 58 5.97 13.79 -24.05
C PHE A 58 4.68 13.16 -23.52
N LEU A 59 3.62 13.95 -23.38
CA LEU A 59 2.35 13.46 -22.79
C LEU A 59 1.65 12.43 -23.67
N ARG A 60 1.73 12.56 -25.01
CA ARG A 60 0.99 11.67 -25.91
C ARG A 60 1.71 10.36 -26.23
N TYR A 61 3.04 10.35 -26.21
CA TYR A 61 3.83 9.22 -26.69
C TYR A 61 4.84 8.73 -25.65
N THR A 62 5.65 9.62 -25.09
CA THR A 62 6.75 9.24 -24.19
C THR A 62 6.22 8.78 -22.81
N TYR A 63 5.30 9.52 -22.23
CA TYR A 63 4.74 9.21 -20.91
C TYR A 63 4.01 7.86 -20.84
N PRO A 64 3.14 7.49 -21.79
CA PRO A 64 2.51 6.16 -21.81
C PRO A 64 3.54 5.02 -21.84
N ASP A 65 4.60 5.14 -22.67
CA ASP A 65 5.65 4.12 -22.75
C ASP A 65 6.45 4.00 -21.43
N LEU A 66 6.72 5.13 -20.76
CA LEU A 66 7.41 5.14 -19.47
C LEU A 66 6.54 4.56 -18.37
N LEU A 67 5.24 4.84 -18.41
CA LEU A 67 4.26 4.26 -17.46
C LEU A 67 4.17 2.75 -17.60
N GLU A 68 4.10 2.24 -18.85
CA GLU A 68 4.09 0.81 -19.12
C GLU A 68 5.38 0.13 -18.61
N LYS A 69 6.55 0.71 -18.91
CA LYS A 69 7.84 0.22 -18.38
C LYS A 69 7.87 0.18 -16.87
N SER A 70 7.29 1.18 -16.21
CA SER A 70 7.21 1.21 -14.75
C SER A 70 6.30 0.12 -14.20
N ARG A 71 5.15 -0.14 -14.84
CA ARG A 71 4.25 -1.25 -14.49
C ARG A 71 4.95 -2.60 -14.67
N CYS A 72 5.63 -2.80 -15.81
CA CYS A 72 6.45 -3.99 -16.07
C CYS A 72 7.56 -4.22 -15.03
N ALA A 73 8.11 -3.16 -14.43
CA ALA A 73 9.14 -3.27 -13.40
C ALA A 73 8.57 -3.64 -12.02
N VAL A 74 7.36 -3.18 -11.70
CA VAL A 74 6.72 -3.43 -10.38
C VAL A 74 6.00 -4.78 -10.34
N ALA A 75 5.32 -5.18 -11.41
CA ALA A 75 4.50 -6.40 -11.43
C ALA A 75 5.25 -7.67 -10.98
N PRO A 76 6.52 -7.93 -11.40
CA PRO A 76 7.28 -9.10 -10.93
C PRO A 76 7.59 -9.08 -9.42
N LEU A 77 7.70 -7.91 -8.79
CA LEU A 77 7.94 -7.79 -7.35
C LEU A 77 6.74 -8.30 -6.53
N LEU A 78 5.56 -8.28 -7.14
CA LEU A 78 4.30 -8.71 -6.56
C LEU A 78 3.85 -10.07 -7.11
N SER A 79 4.56 -10.62 -8.10
CA SER A 79 4.18 -11.83 -8.85
C SER A 79 2.74 -11.76 -9.40
N VAL A 80 2.39 -10.62 -9.96
CA VAL A 80 1.10 -10.36 -10.62
C VAL A 80 1.30 -10.02 -12.10
N SER A 81 0.23 -10.05 -12.89
CA SER A 81 0.26 -9.56 -14.26
C SER A 81 0.43 -8.03 -14.29
N MET A 82 1.10 -7.50 -15.31
CA MET A 82 1.20 -6.06 -15.53
C MET A 82 -0.18 -5.40 -15.61
N ASP A 83 -1.18 -6.10 -16.14
CA ASP A 83 -2.55 -5.58 -16.30
C ASP A 83 -3.30 -5.42 -14.96
N GLU A 84 -2.78 -6.03 -13.89
CA GLU A 84 -3.29 -5.87 -12.53
C GLU A 84 -2.62 -4.71 -11.78
N VAL A 85 -1.63 -4.02 -12.38
CA VAL A 85 -0.90 -2.93 -11.75
C VAL A 85 -1.31 -1.59 -12.35
N VAL A 86 -1.74 -0.66 -11.49
CA VAL A 86 -1.99 0.74 -11.85
C VAL A 86 -1.27 1.67 -10.88
N PHE A 87 -0.77 2.81 -11.38
CA PHE A 87 -0.18 3.83 -10.53
C PHE A 87 -1.23 4.85 -10.11
N VAL A 88 -1.21 5.16 -8.83
CA VAL A 88 -1.99 6.23 -8.20
C VAL A 88 -1.03 7.12 -7.39
N PRO A 89 -1.41 8.35 -7.02
CA PRO A 89 -0.51 9.26 -6.30
C PRO A 89 0.07 8.66 -5.02
N ASN A 90 -0.73 7.96 -4.24
CA ASN A 90 -0.33 7.31 -2.99
C ASN A 90 -1.34 6.22 -2.57
N ALA A 91 -1.01 5.42 -1.55
CA ALA A 91 -1.88 4.36 -1.04
C ALA A 91 -3.23 4.90 -0.56
N THR A 92 -3.29 6.06 0.08
CA THR A 92 -4.55 6.68 0.51
C THR A 92 -5.47 6.96 -0.68
N THR A 93 -4.93 7.46 -1.80
CA THR A 93 -5.70 7.59 -3.05
C THR A 93 -6.17 6.25 -3.57
N GLY A 94 -5.32 5.21 -3.54
CA GLY A 94 -5.69 3.86 -3.92
C GLY A 94 -6.83 3.31 -3.08
N VAL A 95 -6.75 3.42 -1.76
CA VAL A 95 -7.83 3.04 -0.81
C VAL A 95 -9.12 3.79 -1.14
N ASN A 96 -9.07 5.12 -1.31
CA ASN A 96 -10.24 5.91 -1.69
C ASN A 96 -10.81 5.48 -3.04
N THR A 97 -9.96 5.18 -4.02
CA THR A 97 -10.39 4.70 -5.34
C THR A 97 -11.18 3.40 -5.21
N VAL A 98 -10.69 2.43 -4.44
CA VAL A 98 -11.41 1.17 -4.22
C VAL A 98 -12.71 1.43 -3.47
N LEU A 99 -12.65 2.01 -2.30
CA LEU A 99 -13.79 2.16 -1.42
C LEU A 99 -14.93 2.98 -2.04
N ARG A 100 -14.63 4.05 -2.79
CA ARG A 100 -15.64 4.92 -3.41
C ARG A 100 -16.21 4.39 -4.74
N ASN A 101 -15.64 3.35 -5.30
CA ASN A 101 -16.13 2.74 -6.55
C ASN A 101 -16.81 1.38 -6.33
N LEU A 102 -16.86 0.88 -5.11
CA LEU A 102 -17.67 -0.30 -4.79
C LEU A 102 -19.16 0.06 -4.76
N VAL A 103 -19.97 -0.86 -5.21
CA VAL A 103 -21.43 -0.74 -5.09
C VAL A 103 -21.86 -1.30 -3.73
N TYR A 104 -22.42 -0.45 -2.91
CA TYR A 104 -22.94 -0.80 -1.59
C TYR A 104 -24.46 -0.95 -1.58
N GLN A 105 -24.93 -1.82 -0.71
CA GLN A 105 -26.34 -1.93 -0.35
C GLN A 105 -26.55 -1.33 1.04
N LYS A 106 -27.75 -0.85 1.31
CA LYS A 106 -28.08 -0.32 2.64
C LYS A 106 -27.85 -1.40 3.70
N GLY A 107 -27.04 -1.08 4.71
CA GLY A 107 -26.70 -1.98 5.79
C GLY A 107 -25.50 -2.89 5.53
N ASP A 108 -24.83 -2.73 4.38
CA ASP A 108 -23.51 -3.36 4.18
C ASP A 108 -22.52 -2.88 5.24
N VAL A 109 -21.65 -3.77 5.67
CA VAL A 109 -20.64 -3.48 6.71
C VAL A 109 -19.24 -3.53 6.12
N ILE A 110 -18.43 -2.54 6.49
CA ILE A 110 -16.97 -2.58 6.32
C ILE A 110 -16.33 -2.91 7.67
N ILE A 111 -15.55 -3.99 7.73
CA ILE A 111 -14.73 -4.31 8.90
C ILE A 111 -13.35 -3.71 8.73
N HIS A 112 -12.83 -3.08 9.77
CA HIS A 112 -11.45 -2.64 9.89
C HIS A 112 -10.90 -2.96 11.28
N PHE A 113 -9.59 -2.80 11.48
CA PHE A 113 -8.94 -3.07 12.76
C PHE A 113 -8.59 -1.76 13.47
N SER A 114 -8.44 -1.79 14.80
CA SER A 114 -8.11 -0.60 15.60
C SER A 114 -6.75 0.01 15.26
N THR A 115 -5.92 -0.72 14.52
CA THR A 115 -4.60 -0.32 14.04
C THR A 115 -4.60 0.35 12.66
N ILE A 116 -5.78 0.56 12.06
CA ILE A 116 -5.93 1.16 10.73
C ILE A 116 -5.27 2.55 10.65
N TYR A 117 -4.67 2.85 9.51
CA TYR A 117 -4.15 4.19 9.26
C TYR A 117 -5.27 5.25 9.28
N GLY A 118 -5.09 6.31 10.06
CA GLY A 118 -6.14 7.29 10.36
C GLY A 118 -6.80 7.94 9.14
N ALA A 119 -6.06 8.16 8.02
CA ALA A 119 -6.68 8.69 6.80
C ALA A 119 -7.62 7.66 6.13
N CYS A 120 -7.32 6.38 6.23
CA CYS A 120 -8.18 5.30 5.73
C CYS A 120 -9.44 5.16 6.60
N GLU A 121 -9.28 5.25 7.93
CA GLU A 121 -10.42 5.30 8.85
C GLU A 121 -11.38 6.44 8.51
N LYS A 122 -10.85 7.66 8.29
CA LYS A 122 -11.66 8.82 7.89
C LYS A 122 -12.33 8.64 6.53
N THR A 123 -11.77 7.87 5.62
CA THR A 123 -12.43 7.51 4.36
C THR A 123 -13.65 6.63 4.62
N ILE A 124 -13.52 5.63 5.49
CA ILE A 124 -14.64 4.75 5.87
C ILE A 124 -15.71 5.56 6.62
N ASP A 125 -15.33 6.45 7.55
CA ASP A 125 -16.27 7.36 8.24
C ASP A 125 -17.11 8.15 7.22
N SER A 126 -16.46 8.78 6.24
CA SER A 126 -17.12 9.56 5.19
C SER A 126 -18.10 8.73 4.36
N LEU A 127 -17.77 7.47 4.07
CA LEU A 127 -18.66 6.57 3.34
C LEU A 127 -19.88 6.18 4.17
N CYS A 128 -19.72 5.94 5.47
CA CYS A 128 -20.85 5.68 6.36
C CYS A 128 -21.87 6.82 6.38
N GLU A 129 -21.39 8.08 6.22
CA GLU A 129 -22.25 9.26 6.15
C GLU A 129 -23.03 9.35 4.82
N THR A 130 -22.48 8.87 3.71
CA THR A 130 -23.03 9.07 2.37
C THR A 130 -23.72 7.85 1.78
N GLU A 131 -23.27 6.64 2.06
CA GLU A 131 -23.70 5.40 1.41
C GLU A 131 -24.65 4.54 2.26
N HIS A 132 -25.02 5.01 3.47
CA HIS A 132 -25.87 4.25 4.41
C HIS A 132 -25.31 2.85 4.77
N ILE A 133 -24.00 2.73 4.82
CA ILE A 133 -23.27 1.55 5.27
C ILE A 133 -22.85 1.71 6.73
N GLU A 134 -22.44 0.61 7.33
CA GLU A 134 -21.90 0.61 8.69
C GLU A 134 -20.41 0.23 8.69
N ARG A 135 -19.70 0.65 9.72
CA ARG A 135 -18.34 0.16 9.99
C ARG A 135 -18.26 -0.56 11.31
N VAL A 136 -17.44 -1.60 11.37
CA VAL A 136 -17.15 -2.34 12.61
C VAL A 136 -15.65 -2.41 12.80
N CYS A 137 -15.19 -2.07 14.00
CA CYS A 137 -13.77 -2.08 14.36
C CYS A 137 -13.46 -3.33 15.18
N VAL A 138 -12.55 -4.17 14.71
CA VAL A 138 -11.98 -5.27 15.48
C VAL A 138 -10.81 -4.72 16.30
N HIS A 139 -10.90 -4.81 17.63
CA HIS A 139 -9.86 -4.33 18.54
C HIS A 139 -8.71 -5.33 18.67
N ILE A 140 -7.47 -4.83 18.48
CA ILE A 140 -6.23 -5.56 18.68
C ILE A 140 -5.37 -4.83 19.70
N ASP A 141 -4.90 -5.55 20.69
CA ASP A 141 -4.02 -5.05 21.75
C ASP A 141 -2.66 -5.77 21.67
N TYR A 142 -1.70 -5.15 20.97
CA TYR A 142 -0.37 -5.72 20.82
C TYR A 142 0.45 -5.72 22.12
N PRO A 143 1.22 -6.82 22.35
CA PRO A 143 1.43 -7.98 21.49
C PRO A 143 0.23 -8.95 21.51
N GLU A 144 -0.22 -9.42 20.33
CA GLU A 144 -1.28 -10.38 20.15
C GLU A 144 -0.86 -11.40 19.10
N GLU A 145 -1.24 -12.67 19.28
CA GLU A 145 -0.88 -13.75 18.36
C GLU A 145 -1.75 -13.70 17.09
N ASP A 146 -1.19 -14.13 15.98
CA ASP A 146 -1.85 -14.09 14.66
C ASP A 146 -3.19 -14.87 14.67
N GLU A 147 -3.25 -16.00 15.36
CA GLU A 147 -4.43 -16.85 15.49
C GLU A 147 -5.55 -16.16 16.26
N ASP A 148 -5.21 -15.37 17.27
CA ASP A 148 -6.18 -14.62 18.07
C ASP A 148 -6.79 -13.48 17.26
N ILE A 149 -5.97 -12.78 16.45
CA ILE A 149 -6.44 -11.74 15.53
C ILE A 149 -7.46 -12.32 14.53
N ILE A 150 -7.12 -13.47 13.92
CA ILE A 150 -8.01 -14.16 12.97
C ILE A 150 -9.30 -14.61 13.66
N SER A 151 -9.21 -15.16 14.87
CA SER A 151 -10.37 -15.62 15.64
C SER A 151 -11.31 -14.48 16.00
N LYS A 152 -10.79 -13.32 16.43
CA LYS A 152 -11.58 -12.11 16.68
C LYS A 152 -12.32 -11.64 15.42
N PHE A 153 -11.67 -11.67 14.27
CA PHE A 153 -12.31 -11.32 13.01
C PHE A 153 -13.44 -12.28 12.65
N ILE A 154 -13.22 -13.61 12.75
CA ILE A 154 -14.24 -14.62 12.46
C ILE A 154 -15.45 -14.44 13.38
N ASN A 155 -15.23 -14.30 14.69
CA ASN A 155 -16.31 -14.09 15.65
C ASN A 155 -17.12 -12.82 15.31
N THR A 156 -16.44 -11.73 14.96
CA THR A 156 -17.10 -10.49 14.55
C THR A 156 -17.97 -10.70 13.30
N VAL A 157 -17.47 -11.46 12.32
CA VAL A 157 -18.24 -11.79 11.10
C VAL A 157 -19.46 -12.65 11.41
N GLU A 158 -19.32 -13.64 12.30
CA GLU A 158 -20.42 -14.51 12.72
C GLU A 158 -21.50 -13.72 13.46
N ASP A 159 -21.12 -12.84 14.39
CA ASP A 159 -22.05 -11.98 15.12
C ASP A 159 -22.84 -11.09 14.16
N LEU A 160 -22.18 -10.46 13.20
CA LEU A 160 -22.83 -9.62 12.20
C LEU A 160 -23.78 -10.42 11.31
N LYS A 161 -23.42 -11.62 10.90
CA LYS A 161 -24.32 -12.53 10.14
C LYS A 161 -25.55 -12.93 10.94
N ASN A 162 -25.38 -13.22 12.24
CA ASN A 162 -26.49 -13.55 13.14
C ASN A 162 -27.45 -12.36 13.31
N ASP A 163 -26.92 -11.12 13.23
CA ASP A 163 -27.72 -9.89 13.23
C ASP A 163 -28.34 -9.56 11.86
N GLY A 164 -28.18 -10.44 10.88
CA GLY A 164 -28.74 -10.28 9.52
C GLY A 164 -28.00 -9.24 8.67
N LYS A 165 -26.75 -8.88 9.03
CA LYS A 165 -25.92 -7.94 8.29
C LYS A 165 -25.02 -8.65 7.27
N THR A 166 -24.65 -7.92 6.23
CA THR A 166 -23.73 -8.38 5.19
C THR A 166 -22.39 -7.67 5.33
N VAL A 167 -21.33 -8.43 5.62
CA VAL A 167 -19.96 -7.87 5.56
C VAL A 167 -19.52 -7.78 4.11
N LYS A 168 -19.40 -6.57 3.59
CA LYS A 168 -19.02 -6.32 2.19
C LYS A 168 -17.52 -6.41 1.98
N LEU A 169 -16.74 -5.85 2.91
CA LEU A 169 -15.30 -5.71 2.78
C LEU A 169 -14.62 -5.71 4.14
N ALA A 170 -13.43 -6.30 4.19
CA ALA A 170 -12.48 -6.15 5.29
C ALA A 170 -11.24 -5.38 4.81
N MET A 171 -10.83 -4.36 5.57
CA MET A 171 -9.63 -3.58 5.32
C MET A 171 -8.60 -3.80 6.41
N PHE A 172 -7.36 -4.12 6.01
CA PHE A 172 -6.24 -4.39 6.92
C PHE A 172 -4.89 -4.10 6.25
N ASP A 173 -3.83 -4.06 7.05
CA ASP A 173 -2.48 -3.70 6.61
C ASP A 173 -1.61 -4.94 6.34
N THR A 174 -0.50 -4.78 5.64
CA THR A 174 0.60 -5.76 5.63
C THR A 174 1.52 -5.58 6.84
N VAL A 175 1.89 -4.33 7.10
CA VAL A 175 2.68 -3.87 8.24
C VAL A 175 2.02 -2.62 8.77
N LEU A 176 1.69 -2.64 10.04
CA LEU A 176 0.99 -1.56 10.72
C LEU A 176 1.83 -0.28 10.80
N THR A 177 1.21 0.86 10.65
CA THR A 177 1.87 2.15 10.89
C THR A 177 2.32 2.25 12.35
N PHE A 178 1.49 1.79 13.28
CA PHE A 178 1.78 1.69 14.71
C PHE A 178 1.10 0.45 15.28
N PRO A 179 1.83 -0.41 16.01
CA PRO A 179 3.20 -0.29 16.55
C PRO A 179 4.33 -0.70 15.58
N GLY A 180 4.10 -0.85 14.29
CA GLY A 180 5.08 -1.32 13.31
C GLY A 180 5.20 -2.85 13.24
N ALA A 181 4.18 -3.55 13.71
CA ALA A 181 4.11 -5.01 13.66
C ALA A 181 3.66 -5.50 12.28
N ARG A 182 4.09 -6.70 11.89
CA ARG A 182 3.55 -7.40 10.73
C ARG A 182 2.14 -7.90 11.08
N PHE A 183 1.20 -7.70 10.19
CA PHE A 183 -0.17 -8.22 10.31
C PHE A 183 -0.27 -9.58 9.58
N PRO A 184 -1.09 -10.55 10.06
CA PRO A 184 -1.27 -11.85 9.42
C PRO A 184 -2.14 -11.75 8.16
N TRP A 185 -1.73 -10.91 7.21
CA TRP A 185 -2.53 -10.52 6.05
C TRP A 185 -2.83 -11.70 5.11
N GLU A 186 -1.92 -12.68 4.98
CA GLU A 186 -2.14 -13.86 4.15
C GLU A 186 -3.28 -14.72 4.69
N ALA A 187 -3.25 -15.02 5.98
CA ALA A 187 -4.30 -15.78 6.64
C ALA A 187 -5.62 -15.01 6.65
N MET A 188 -5.56 -13.67 6.79
CA MET A 188 -6.75 -12.82 6.74
C MET A 188 -7.39 -12.83 5.35
N VAL A 189 -6.60 -12.77 4.25
CA VAL A 189 -7.14 -12.90 2.88
C VAL A 189 -7.82 -14.24 2.69
N GLU A 190 -7.22 -15.34 3.13
CA GLU A 190 -7.82 -16.67 3.02
C GLU A 190 -9.13 -16.77 3.83
N THR A 191 -9.15 -16.16 5.02
CA THR A 191 -10.36 -16.07 5.84
C THR A 191 -11.45 -15.26 5.13
N CYS A 192 -11.10 -14.11 4.55
CA CYS A 192 -12.03 -13.28 3.77
C CYS A 192 -12.64 -14.08 2.60
N LYS A 193 -11.83 -14.82 1.84
CA LYS A 193 -12.31 -15.68 0.75
C LYS A 193 -13.29 -16.73 1.24
N THR A 194 -12.94 -17.42 2.33
CA THR A 194 -13.81 -18.45 2.94
C THR A 194 -15.16 -17.86 3.37
N GLN A 195 -15.14 -16.64 3.87
CA GLN A 195 -16.33 -15.91 4.34
C GLN A 195 -17.07 -15.15 3.22
N GLN A 196 -16.53 -15.14 2.00
CA GLN A 196 -17.04 -14.38 0.83
C GLN A 196 -17.06 -12.86 1.06
N ILE A 197 -16.04 -12.35 1.72
CA ILE A 197 -15.82 -10.94 2.04
C ILE A 197 -14.70 -10.42 1.14
N LEU A 198 -14.88 -9.24 0.55
CA LEU A 198 -13.81 -8.60 -0.22
C LEU A 198 -12.67 -8.17 0.70
N SER A 199 -11.44 -8.40 0.26
CA SER A 199 -10.23 -8.01 0.98
C SER A 199 -9.60 -6.77 0.35
N LEU A 200 -9.36 -5.73 1.14
CA LEU A 200 -8.58 -4.54 0.76
C LEU A 200 -7.37 -4.43 1.67
N ILE A 201 -6.18 -4.59 1.09
CA ILE A 201 -4.93 -4.50 1.84
C ILE A 201 -4.29 -3.14 1.68
N ASP A 202 -4.05 -2.45 2.79
CA ASP A 202 -3.12 -1.32 2.84
C ASP A 202 -1.69 -1.86 2.97
N GLY A 203 -1.02 -1.95 1.83
CA GLY A 203 0.38 -2.34 1.73
C GLY A 203 1.34 -1.15 1.74
N ALA A 204 0.96 0.00 2.32
CA ALA A 204 1.78 1.21 2.31
C ALA A 204 3.21 0.98 2.82
N HIS A 205 3.40 0.05 3.74
CA HIS A 205 4.69 -0.39 4.26
C HIS A 205 5.14 -1.76 3.72
N GLY A 206 4.41 -2.32 2.74
CA GLY A 206 4.67 -3.67 2.24
C GLY A 206 5.75 -3.72 1.17
N VAL A 207 5.50 -3.04 0.03
CA VAL A 207 6.36 -3.15 -1.16
C VAL A 207 7.79 -2.66 -0.88
N GLY A 208 8.76 -3.55 -1.10
CA GLY A 208 10.18 -3.28 -0.84
C GLY A 208 10.62 -3.46 0.62
N HIS A 209 9.69 -3.78 1.54
CA HIS A 209 9.97 -3.97 2.96
C HIS A 209 9.73 -5.43 3.40
N VAL A 210 8.62 -6.03 2.97
CA VAL A 210 8.33 -7.44 3.21
C VAL A 210 8.34 -8.22 1.91
N ASP A 211 8.52 -9.53 1.98
CA ASP A 211 8.43 -10.39 0.81
C ASP A 211 6.97 -10.46 0.33
N LEU A 212 6.72 -9.98 -0.86
CA LEU A 212 5.42 -9.99 -1.54
C LEU A 212 5.45 -10.83 -2.83
N THR A 213 6.49 -11.63 -3.05
CA THR A 213 6.61 -12.47 -4.25
C THR A 213 5.52 -13.55 -4.36
N HIS A 214 4.73 -13.71 -3.32
CA HIS A 214 3.59 -14.62 -3.26
C HIS A 214 2.22 -13.91 -3.30
N LEU A 215 2.19 -12.57 -3.43
CA LEU A 215 0.95 -11.79 -3.42
C LEU A 215 -0.05 -12.26 -4.49
N GLY A 216 0.41 -12.48 -5.73
CA GLY A 216 -0.44 -12.97 -6.81
C GLY A 216 -1.03 -14.36 -6.53
N ARG A 217 -0.34 -15.22 -5.77
CA ARG A 217 -0.86 -16.53 -5.33
C ARG A 217 -1.86 -16.40 -4.18
N VAL A 218 -1.58 -15.52 -3.21
CA VAL A 218 -2.53 -15.19 -2.14
C VAL A 218 -3.76 -14.52 -2.71
N SER A 219 -3.62 -13.71 -3.76
CA SER A 219 -4.71 -13.14 -4.55
C SER A 219 -5.77 -12.42 -3.70
N PRO A 220 -5.43 -11.33 -2.98
CA PRO A 220 -6.42 -10.44 -2.40
C PRO A 220 -7.25 -9.78 -3.50
N ASP A 221 -8.46 -9.30 -3.18
CA ASP A 221 -9.27 -8.58 -4.15
C ASP A 221 -8.64 -7.23 -4.52
N PHE A 222 -8.10 -6.51 -3.52
CA PHE A 222 -7.42 -5.24 -3.72
C PHE A 222 -6.18 -5.14 -2.84
N PHE A 223 -5.13 -4.56 -3.42
CA PHE A 223 -3.88 -4.26 -2.72
C PHE A 223 -3.41 -2.86 -3.11
N THR A 224 -3.14 -2.01 -2.14
CA THR A 224 -2.58 -0.68 -2.39
C THR A 224 -1.24 -0.52 -1.70
N SER A 225 -0.32 0.26 -2.27
CA SER A 225 0.99 0.51 -1.65
C SER A 225 1.58 1.85 -2.09
N ASN A 226 2.79 2.13 -1.59
CA ASN A 226 3.59 3.29 -1.93
C ASN A 226 4.96 2.87 -2.45
N CYS A 227 5.30 3.25 -3.67
CA CYS A 227 6.65 3.01 -4.20
C CYS A 227 7.71 3.95 -3.60
N TYR A 228 7.33 5.11 -3.06
CA TYR A 228 8.26 6.12 -2.55
C TYR A 228 8.78 5.84 -1.13
N LYS A 229 8.19 4.88 -0.41
CA LYS A 229 8.70 4.49 0.91
C LYS A 229 9.90 3.56 0.74
N TRP A 230 9.68 2.30 0.46
CA TRP A 230 10.72 1.28 0.51
C TRP A 230 11.32 0.89 -0.85
N LEU A 231 10.70 1.31 -1.99
CA LEU A 231 11.31 1.19 -3.32
C LEU A 231 12.09 2.45 -3.74
N PHE A 232 12.20 3.43 -2.85
CA PHE A 232 12.99 4.65 -3.07
C PHE A 232 12.60 5.45 -4.32
N CYS A 233 11.35 5.32 -4.79
CA CYS A 233 10.83 6.15 -5.85
C CYS A 233 10.47 7.54 -5.32
N GLN A 234 10.26 8.50 -6.23
CA GLN A 234 9.71 9.79 -5.84
C GLN A 234 8.23 9.66 -5.49
N GLY A 235 7.81 10.32 -4.40
CA GLY A 235 6.39 10.53 -4.08
C GLY A 235 5.87 11.80 -4.78
N VAL A 236 4.60 11.76 -5.18
CA VAL A 236 3.93 12.88 -5.87
C VAL A 236 3.84 14.12 -4.97
N ASP A 237 3.80 13.94 -3.67
CA ASP A 237 3.64 15.04 -2.70
C ASP A 237 4.95 15.79 -2.37
N LYS A 238 6.03 15.56 -3.12
CA LYS A 238 7.36 16.15 -2.88
C LYS A 238 7.83 17.09 -4.00
N ASN A 239 6.91 17.62 -4.78
CA ASN A 239 7.20 18.63 -5.80
C ASN A 239 7.22 20.03 -5.21
#